data_0968fad58851163e34c29ba5dd6714ba
#
_entry.id   0968fad58851163e34c29ba5dd6714ba
#
_cell.length_a   1.000
_cell.length_b   1.000
_cell.length_c   1.000
_cell.angle_alpha   90.00
_cell.angle_beta   90.00
_cell.angle_gamma   90.00
#
_symmetry.space_group_name_H-M   'P 1'
#
loop_
_entity.id
_entity.type
_entity.pdbx_description
1 polymer ?
#
loop_
_entity_poly.entity_id
_entity_poly.type
_entity_poly.pdbx_seq_one_letter_code
_entity_poly.pdbx_strand_id
1 'polypeptide(L)'
;MKHRSLSHFIAHIRVHSVLVSVAVIAVCAVILSLLWINRNTHVTVATSNKSINLSPTVVQSIEQIGEWEFLAIHDEELVDTSYSSLLESKHLIRIYKGTLRLGIDLREAKAGWLTTRGDTVIVKLPAIKLLDENFIDEAQTQSVFEKGDWDNNARQALFNKAHKMMKQRCLTKQNIKIAEENAREQFRHLPLLTEPRMAQNKQVVIEFK
;
A
#
# COMPACT_ATOMS: atom_id res chain seq x y z
N MET A 1 48.16 -49.83 57.73
CA MET A 1 46.81 -49.31 57.34
C MET A 1 46.94 -48.15 56.38
N LYS A 2 47.39 -48.37 55.14
CA LYS A 2 47.57 -47.25 54.20
C LYS A 2 47.26 -47.57 52.69
N HIS A 3 46.53 -48.66 52.44
CA HIS A 3 46.25 -49.12 51.07
C HIS A 3 44.77 -48.95 50.56
N ARG A 4 43.84 -48.55 51.43
CA ARG A 4 42.43 -48.43 51.10
C ARG A 4 42.03 -47.05 50.53
N SER A 5 42.85 -46.02 50.71
CA SER A 5 42.51 -44.65 50.26
C SER A 5 42.81 -44.39 48.79
N LEU A 6 43.80 -45.09 48.19
CA LEU A 6 44.20 -44.86 46.82
C LEU A 6 43.20 -45.43 45.82
N SER A 7 42.57 -46.56 46.11
CA SER A 7 41.63 -47.22 45.19
C SER A 7 40.33 -46.43 45.00
N HIS A 8 39.83 -45.76 46.04
CA HIS A 8 38.67 -44.90 45.97
C HIS A 8 38.94 -43.62 45.17
N PHE A 9 40.14 -43.06 45.26
CA PHE A 9 40.51 -41.86 44.51
C PHE A 9 40.65 -42.12 42.99
N ILE A 10 41.24 -43.26 42.64
CA ILE A 10 41.39 -43.71 41.25
C ILE A 10 40.03 -44.09 40.64
N ALA A 11 39.11 -44.67 41.39
CA ALA A 11 37.77 -44.99 40.95
C ALA A 11 36.95 -43.71 40.66
N HIS A 12 37.06 -42.67 41.50
CA HIS A 12 36.39 -41.39 41.29
C HIS A 12 36.88 -40.65 40.06
N ILE A 13 38.19 -40.67 39.78
CA ILE A 13 38.78 -40.03 38.59
C ILE A 13 38.30 -40.73 37.28
N ARG A 14 38.23 -42.08 37.32
CA ARG A 14 37.71 -42.84 36.15
C ARG A 14 36.22 -42.57 35.89
N VAL A 15 35.40 -42.48 36.93
CA VAL A 15 33.97 -42.21 36.78
C VAL A 15 33.75 -40.80 36.24
N HIS A 16 34.48 -39.79 36.74
CA HIS A 16 34.38 -38.42 36.20
C HIS A 16 34.87 -38.34 34.74
N SER A 17 35.96 -39.03 34.37
CA SER A 17 36.42 -39.01 32.96
C SER A 17 35.44 -39.71 32.02
N VAL A 18 34.79 -40.76 32.47
CA VAL A 18 33.73 -41.45 31.65
C VAL A 18 32.50 -40.56 31.52
N LEU A 19 32.06 -39.87 32.60
CA LEU A 19 30.93 -38.93 32.51
C LEU A 19 31.22 -37.76 31.61
N VAL A 20 32.41 -37.19 31.63
CA VAL A 20 32.82 -36.10 30.74
C VAL A 20 32.88 -36.56 29.30
N SER A 21 33.41 -37.75 29.02
CA SER A 21 33.45 -38.28 27.63
C SER A 21 32.05 -38.57 27.09
N VAL A 22 31.13 -39.09 27.90
CA VAL A 22 29.73 -39.30 27.47
C VAL A 22 29.03 -37.95 27.20
N ALA A 23 29.27 -36.95 28.05
CA ALA A 23 28.70 -35.60 27.83
C ALA A 23 29.24 -34.98 26.51
N VAL A 24 30.53 -35.10 26.22
CA VAL A 24 31.13 -34.60 24.98
C VAL A 24 30.53 -35.32 23.74
N ILE A 25 30.40 -36.65 23.82
CA ILE A 25 29.78 -37.42 22.71
C ILE A 25 28.32 -36.99 22.48
N ALA A 26 27.56 -36.79 23.55
CA ALA A 26 26.18 -36.32 23.45
C ALA A 26 26.08 -34.93 22.80
N VAL A 27 26.95 -34.00 23.17
CA VAL A 27 27.01 -32.65 22.56
C VAL A 27 27.42 -32.76 21.08
N CYS A 28 28.40 -33.56 20.73
CA CYS A 28 28.80 -33.79 19.35
C CYS A 28 27.65 -34.40 18.51
N ALA A 29 26.91 -35.35 19.08
CA ALA A 29 25.78 -35.97 18.41
C ALA A 29 24.65 -34.95 18.15
N VAL A 30 24.36 -34.04 19.08
CA VAL A 30 23.39 -32.95 18.89
C VAL A 30 23.87 -31.98 17.82
N ILE A 31 25.14 -31.58 17.84
CA ILE A 31 25.69 -30.69 16.80
C ILE A 31 25.62 -31.34 15.43
N LEU A 32 25.99 -32.60 15.32
CA LEU A 32 25.92 -33.35 14.06
C LEU A 32 24.48 -33.50 13.56
N SER A 33 23.53 -33.77 14.47
CA SER A 33 22.11 -33.84 14.09
C SER A 33 21.56 -32.48 13.60
N LEU A 34 21.94 -31.38 14.26
CA LEU A 34 21.56 -30.03 13.83
C LEU A 34 22.19 -29.67 12.47
N LEU A 35 23.46 -30.04 12.26
CA LEU A 35 24.12 -29.82 10.96
C LEU A 35 23.51 -30.69 9.87
N TRP A 36 23.06 -31.90 10.19
CA TRP A 36 22.40 -32.81 9.25
C TRP A 36 21.01 -32.34 8.86
N ILE A 37 20.23 -31.84 9.84
CA ILE A 37 18.92 -31.20 9.63
C ILE A 37 19.11 -29.95 8.76
N ASN A 38 20.09 -29.10 9.07
CA ASN A 38 20.35 -27.88 8.29
C ASN A 38 20.86 -28.15 6.86
N ARG A 39 21.55 -29.27 6.64
CA ARG A 39 21.96 -29.71 5.27
C ARG A 39 20.84 -30.34 4.47
N ASN A 40 19.86 -30.97 5.12
CA ASN A 40 18.75 -31.63 4.42
C ASN A 40 17.51 -30.76 4.25
N THR A 41 17.47 -29.55 4.84
CA THR A 41 16.46 -28.55 4.55
C THR A 41 16.84 -27.69 3.33
N HIS A 42 17.34 -28.32 2.26
CA HIS A 42 17.17 -27.73 0.94
C HIS A 42 15.69 -27.88 0.61
N VAL A 43 14.92 -26.81 0.90
CA VAL A 43 13.64 -26.61 0.26
C VAL A 43 13.95 -26.52 -1.24
N THR A 44 13.88 -27.65 -1.93
CA THR A 44 13.81 -27.67 -3.37
C THR A 44 12.48 -27.04 -3.73
N VAL A 45 12.47 -25.71 -3.85
CA VAL A 45 11.43 -25.02 -4.61
C VAL A 45 11.54 -25.62 -6.01
N ALA A 46 10.62 -26.50 -6.32
CA ALA A 46 10.49 -27.09 -7.64
C ALA A 46 10.30 -25.92 -8.62
N THR A 47 11.38 -25.55 -9.29
CA THR A 47 11.36 -24.59 -10.38
C THR A 47 10.73 -25.27 -11.58
N SER A 48 9.40 -25.32 -11.58
CA SER A 48 8.67 -25.53 -12.81
C SER A 48 8.93 -24.29 -13.69
N ASN A 49 9.59 -24.50 -14.83
CA ASN A 49 9.69 -23.55 -15.95
C ASN A 49 8.31 -23.37 -16.62
N LYS A 50 7.27 -23.12 -15.83
CA LYS A 50 6.01 -22.67 -16.33
C LYS A 50 6.13 -21.16 -16.48
N SER A 51 5.99 -20.66 -17.71
CA SER A 51 5.62 -19.27 -17.94
C SER A 51 4.59 -18.92 -16.86
N ILE A 52 4.95 -17.99 -15.95
CA ILE A 52 4.01 -17.58 -14.91
C ILE A 52 2.93 -16.80 -15.65
N ASN A 53 1.90 -17.50 -16.07
CA ASN A 53 0.62 -16.86 -16.33
C ASN A 53 0.18 -16.33 -14.98
N LEU A 54 0.03 -14.99 -14.85
CA LEU A 54 -0.64 -14.40 -13.70
C LEU A 54 -1.91 -15.22 -13.52
N SER A 55 -2.01 -15.94 -12.37
CA SER A 55 -3.13 -16.84 -12.21
C SER A 55 -4.42 -16.01 -12.24
N PRO A 56 -5.49 -16.48 -12.84
CA PRO A 56 -6.77 -15.77 -12.84
C PRO A 56 -7.18 -15.30 -11.44
N THR A 57 -6.84 -16.08 -10.41
CA THR A 57 -7.07 -15.76 -9.00
C THR A 57 -6.34 -14.50 -8.54
N VAL A 58 -5.09 -14.30 -8.97
CA VAL A 58 -4.32 -13.10 -8.60
C VAL A 58 -4.89 -11.86 -9.27
N VAL A 59 -5.24 -11.95 -10.55
CA VAL A 59 -5.88 -10.84 -11.28
C VAL A 59 -7.21 -10.48 -10.63
N GLN A 60 -8.06 -11.47 -10.32
CA GLN A 60 -9.33 -11.26 -9.63
C GLN A 60 -9.14 -10.63 -8.25
N SER A 61 -8.12 -11.03 -7.49
CA SER A 61 -7.84 -10.44 -6.18
C SER A 61 -7.46 -8.96 -6.28
N ILE A 62 -6.72 -8.57 -7.32
CA ILE A 62 -6.38 -7.17 -7.57
C ILE A 62 -7.63 -6.37 -7.97
N GLU A 63 -8.48 -6.91 -8.82
CA GLU A 63 -9.75 -6.28 -9.21
C GLU A 63 -10.68 -6.04 -8.01
N GLN A 64 -10.68 -6.95 -7.01
CA GLN A 64 -11.47 -6.82 -5.78
C GLN A 64 -10.98 -5.70 -4.84
N ILE A 65 -9.73 -5.26 -4.94
CA ILE A 65 -9.20 -4.13 -4.15
C ILE A 65 -9.97 -2.84 -4.45
N GLY A 66 -10.45 -2.68 -5.69
CA GLY A 66 -11.27 -1.56 -6.11
C GLY A 66 -10.45 -0.29 -6.37
N GLU A 67 -10.63 0.74 -5.55
CA GLU A 67 -10.03 2.06 -5.77
C GLU A 67 -8.55 2.11 -5.40
N TRP A 68 -7.74 2.69 -6.31
CA TRP A 68 -6.33 2.97 -6.10
C TRP A 68 -6.08 4.46 -6.24
N GLU A 69 -5.57 5.07 -5.17
CA GLU A 69 -5.22 6.48 -5.12
C GLU A 69 -3.77 6.68 -5.58
N PHE A 70 -3.56 7.66 -6.47
CA PHE A 70 -2.24 8.02 -6.98
C PHE A 70 -1.83 9.46 -6.67
N LEU A 71 -2.79 10.32 -6.33
CA LEU A 71 -2.53 11.70 -5.96
C LEU A 71 -3.59 12.19 -4.99
N ALA A 72 -3.19 12.66 -3.82
CA ALA A 72 -4.02 13.39 -2.87
C ALA A 72 -3.68 14.89 -2.95
N ILE A 73 -4.72 15.72 -3.06
CA ILE A 73 -4.60 17.18 -3.12
C ILE A 73 -5.35 17.74 -1.93
N HIS A 74 -4.63 18.30 -0.96
CA HIS A 74 -5.22 19.08 0.11
C HIS A 74 -5.50 20.48 -0.41
N ASP A 75 -6.74 20.90 -0.36
CA ASP A 75 -7.19 22.18 -0.89
C ASP A 75 -8.08 22.92 0.12
N GLU A 76 -8.05 24.24 0.03
CA GLU A 76 -8.89 25.08 0.83
C GLU A 76 -9.48 26.21 -0.05
N GLU A 77 -10.77 26.46 0.13
CA GLU A 77 -11.50 27.44 -0.64
C GLU A 77 -12.22 28.43 0.27
N LEU A 78 -11.88 29.69 0.08
CA LEU A 78 -12.60 30.79 0.70
C LEU A 78 -13.71 31.25 -0.24
N VAL A 79 -14.95 31.19 0.24
CA VAL A 79 -16.11 31.66 -0.49
C VAL A 79 -16.89 32.66 0.35
N ASP A 80 -17.48 33.61 -0.35
CA ASP A 80 -18.29 34.64 0.24
C ASP A 80 -19.65 34.79 -0.45
N THR A 81 -20.59 35.32 0.29
CA THR A 81 -21.88 35.83 -0.22
C THR A 81 -22.28 37.05 0.55
N SER A 82 -22.93 37.98 -0.12
CA SER A 82 -23.44 39.20 0.46
C SER A 82 -24.85 39.49 -0.03
N TYR A 83 -25.65 40.09 0.85
CA TYR A 83 -26.96 40.59 0.51
C TYR A 83 -27.05 42.03 1.04
N SER A 84 -27.54 42.96 0.23
CA SER A 84 -27.71 44.33 0.60
C SER A 84 -29.08 44.84 0.14
N SER A 85 -29.82 45.45 1.07
CA SER A 85 -31.07 46.17 0.81
C SER A 85 -31.02 47.54 1.48
N LEU A 86 -32.06 48.35 1.30
CA LEU A 86 -32.14 49.66 1.95
C LEU A 86 -32.15 49.59 3.49
N LEU A 87 -32.57 48.46 4.06
CA LEU A 87 -32.76 48.29 5.50
C LEU A 87 -31.80 47.27 6.13
N GLU A 88 -31.15 46.42 5.34
CA GLU A 88 -30.35 45.33 5.85
C GLU A 88 -29.12 45.06 4.95
N SER A 89 -27.99 44.77 5.60
CA SER A 89 -26.77 44.33 4.95
C SER A 89 -26.29 43.07 5.66
N LYS A 90 -26.20 41.97 4.89
CA LYS A 90 -25.70 40.68 5.35
C LYS A 90 -24.42 40.31 4.57
N HIS A 91 -23.48 39.68 5.25
CA HIS A 91 -22.26 39.18 4.63
C HIS A 91 -21.79 37.90 5.35
N LEU A 92 -21.52 36.86 4.59
CA LEU A 92 -21.02 35.55 5.08
C LEU A 92 -19.78 35.15 4.29
N ILE A 93 -18.68 34.87 5.03
CA ILE A 93 -17.42 34.38 4.48
C ILE A 93 -17.10 33.07 5.17
N ARG A 94 -16.89 32.03 4.41
CA ARG A 94 -16.52 30.71 4.92
C ARG A 94 -15.30 30.14 4.21
N ILE A 95 -14.47 29.39 4.98
CA ILE A 95 -13.37 28.58 4.44
C ILE A 95 -13.79 27.11 4.53
N TYR A 96 -13.75 26.45 3.40
CA TYR A 96 -13.95 25.01 3.27
C TYR A 96 -12.60 24.35 3.03
N LYS A 97 -12.33 23.25 3.74
CA LYS A 97 -11.12 22.46 3.58
C LYS A 97 -11.48 21.06 3.11
N GLY A 98 -10.60 20.45 2.32
CA GLY A 98 -10.86 19.10 1.84
C GLY A 98 -9.64 18.43 1.26
N THR A 99 -9.78 17.12 1.02
CA THR A 99 -8.75 16.31 0.38
C THR A 99 -9.36 15.60 -0.82
N LEU A 100 -8.93 16.02 -2.00
CA LEU A 100 -9.37 15.45 -3.26
C LEU A 100 -8.41 14.34 -3.69
N ARG A 101 -8.92 13.14 -3.91
CA ARG A 101 -8.14 11.95 -4.22
C ARG A 101 -8.33 11.57 -5.68
N LEU A 102 -7.25 11.61 -6.46
CA LEU A 102 -7.22 11.18 -7.85
C LEU A 102 -6.66 9.77 -7.97
N GLY A 103 -7.35 8.93 -8.70
CA GLY A 103 -6.98 7.53 -8.86
C GLY A 103 -7.82 6.81 -9.90
N ILE A 104 -7.80 5.49 -9.83
CA ILE A 104 -8.60 4.61 -10.68
C ILE A 104 -9.47 3.71 -9.83
N ASP A 105 -10.55 3.22 -10.41
CA ASP A 105 -11.33 2.12 -9.86
C ASP A 105 -11.13 0.88 -10.76
N LEU A 106 -10.40 -0.12 -10.24
CA LEU A 106 -10.11 -1.34 -11.00
C LEU A 106 -11.34 -2.19 -11.30
N ARG A 107 -12.46 -1.95 -10.61
CA ARG A 107 -13.75 -2.59 -10.95
C ARG A 107 -14.27 -2.13 -12.31
N GLU A 108 -13.80 -0.97 -12.81
CA GLU A 108 -14.10 -0.45 -14.13
C GLU A 108 -13.14 -0.96 -15.22
N ALA A 109 -12.09 -1.70 -14.82
CA ALA A 109 -11.15 -2.25 -15.77
C ALA A 109 -11.84 -3.33 -16.63
N LYS A 110 -11.58 -3.29 -17.94
CA LYS A 110 -12.14 -4.28 -18.87
C LYS A 110 -11.41 -5.61 -18.73
N ALA A 111 -12.10 -6.70 -19.01
CA ALA A 111 -11.48 -8.03 -19.06
C ALA A 111 -10.20 -8.00 -19.93
N GLY A 112 -9.11 -8.57 -19.43
CA GLY A 112 -7.80 -8.53 -20.09
C GLY A 112 -7.05 -7.21 -19.92
N TRP A 113 -7.36 -6.41 -18.89
CA TRP A 113 -6.62 -5.21 -18.53
C TRP A 113 -5.13 -5.48 -18.22
N LEU A 114 -4.81 -6.71 -17.82
CA LEU A 114 -3.46 -7.19 -17.57
C LEU A 114 -3.16 -8.38 -18.48
N THR A 115 -2.25 -8.20 -19.43
CA THR A 115 -1.89 -9.24 -20.41
C THR A 115 -0.38 -9.32 -20.57
N THR A 116 0.12 -10.52 -20.90
CA THR A 116 1.53 -10.72 -21.22
C THR A 116 1.68 -11.14 -22.67
N ARG A 117 2.56 -10.46 -23.40
CA ARG A 117 2.91 -10.78 -24.79
C ARG A 117 4.43 -10.90 -24.93
N GLY A 118 4.96 -12.13 -24.98
CA GLY A 118 6.40 -12.37 -24.96
C GLY A 118 7.04 -11.76 -23.70
N ASP A 119 8.00 -10.88 -23.88
CA ASP A 119 8.72 -10.21 -22.79
C ASP A 119 8.07 -8.89 -22.33
N THR A 120 6.86 -8.59 -22.81
CA THR A 120 6.16 -7.37 -22.46
C THR A 120 4.89 -7.67 -21.64
N VAL A 121 4.75 -7.00 -20.50
CA VAL A 121 3.52 -6.96 -19.70
C VAL A 121 2.77 -5.69 -20.07
N ILE A 122 1.55 -5.83 -20.56
CA ILE A 122 0.68 -4.71 -20.95
C ILE A 122 -0.39 -4.55 -19.88
N VAL A 123 -0.44 -3.36 -19.28
CA VAL A 123 -1.41 -2.97 -18.23
C VAL A 123 -2.31 -1.87 -18.81
N LYS A 124 -3.60 -2.15 -18.96
CA LYS A 124 -4.59 -1.19 -19.47
C LYS A 124 -5.48 -0.71 -18.33
N LEU A 125 -5.19 0.46 -17.82
CA LEU A 125 -5.89 1.04 -16.67
C LEU A 125 -7.08 1.91 -17.11
N PRO A 126 -8.14 2.01 -16.28
CA PRO A 126 -9.17 3.03 -16.44
C PRO A 126 -8.56 4.44 -16.38
N ALA A 127 -9.29 5.42 -16.89
CA ALA A 127 -8.87 6.82 -16.78
C ALA A 127 -8.79 7.26 -15.32
N ILE A 128 -7.86 8.17 -15.04
CA ILE A 128 -7.78 8.83 -13.73
C ILE A 128 -9.05 9.65 -13.50
N LYS A 129 -9.64 9.46 -12.31
CA LYS A 129 -10.84 10.19 -11.87
C LYS A 129 -10.73 10.64 -10.43
N LEU A 130 -11.63 11.51 -10.00
CA LEU A 130 -11.86 11.80 -8.59
C LEU A 130 -12.53 10.57 -7.95
N LEU A 131 -11.95 10.04 -6.89
CA LEU A 131 -12.42 8.82 -6.23
C LEU A 131 -13.60 9.07 -5.29
N ASP A 132 -13.65 10.26 -4.67
CA ASP A 132 -14.69 10.61 -3.72
C ASP A 132 -15.23 12.01 -4.00
N GLU A 133 -16.54 12.11 -4.17
CA GLU A 133 -17.21 13.42 -4.33
C GLU A 133 -17.40 14.13 -2.99
N ASN A 134 -17.35 13.42 -1.86
CA ASN A 134 -17.50 14.01 -0.51
C ASN A 134 -16.14 14.39 0.09
N PHE A 135 -15.34 15.11 -0.66
CA PHE A 135 -13.97 15.46 -0.29
C PHE A 135 -13.85 16.65 0.68
N ILE A 136 -14.93 17.43 0.90
CA ILE A 136 -14.94 18.55 1.86
C ILE A 136 -15.12 17.99 3.27
N ASP A 137 -14.22 18.36 4.17
CA ASP A 137 -14.32 18.07 5.60
C ASP A 137 -15.15 19.16 6.28
N GLU A 138 -16.42 18.86 6.55
CA GLU A 138 -17.33 19.79 7.20
C GLU A 138 -16.89 20.16 8.63
N ALA A 139 -16.20 19.25 9.32
CA ALA A 139 -15.70 19.51 10.67
C ALA A 139 -14.58 20.56 10.69
N GLN A 140 -13.85 20.70 9.59
CA GLN A 140 -12.80 21.71 9.42
C GLN A 140 -13.31 23.00 8.74
N THR A 141 -14.59 23.06 8.37
CA THR A 141 -15.19 24.27 7.78
C THR A 141 -15.31 25.38 8.82
N GLN A 142 -14.82 26.57 8.49
CA GLN A 142 -14.79 27.71 9.40
C GLN A 142 -15.60 28.87 8.85
N SER A 143 -16.39 29.50 9.71
CA SER A 143 -16.99 30.81 9.42
C SER A 143 -15.99 31.91 9.81
N VAL A 144 -15.44 32.60 8.81
CA VAL A 144 -14.44 33.67 9.01
C VAL A 144 -15.12 34.96 9.37
N PHE A 145 -16.23 35.22 8.72
CA PHE A 145 -17.05 36.42 8.99
C PHE A 145 -18.52 36.08 8.75
N GLU A 146 -19.36 36.49 9.67
CA GLU A 146 -20.80 36.31 9.55
C GLU A 146 -21.53 37.57 10.15
N LYS A 147 -22.27 38.25 9.29
CA LYS A 147 -23.15 39.38 9.66
C LYS A 147 -24.54 39.11 9.12
N GLY A 148 -25.55 39.21 9.98
CA GLY A 148 -26.93 38.90 9.67
C GLY A 148 -27.27 37.41 9.75
N ASP A 149 -28.56 37.09 9.65
CA ASP A 149 -29.04 35.72 9.65
C ASP A 149 -28.98 35.12 8.28
N TRP A 150 -28.40 33.91 8.18
CA TRP A 150 -28.25 33.14 6.97
C TRP A 150 -28.99 31.82 7.08
N ASP A 151 -29.87 31.55 6.15
CA ASP A 151 -30.60 30.31 6.07
C ASP A 151 -29.70 29.15 5.58
N ASN A 152 -30.21 27.92 5.68
CA ASN A 152 -29.50 26.73 5.23
C ASN A 152 -29.29 26.74 3.73
N ASN A 153 -30.16 27.36 2.94
CA ASN A 153 -30.04 27.41 1.48
C ASN A 153 -28.82 28.26 1.06
N ALA A 154 -28.61 29.40 1.72
CA ALA A 154 -27.45 30.26 1.48
C ALA A 154 -26.14 29.54 1.85
N ARG A 155 -26.11 28.79 3.00
CA ARG A 155 -24.96 28.00 3.41
C ARG A 155 -24.69 26.86 2.45
N GLN A 156 -25.73 26.19 1.98
CA GLN A 156 -25.60 25.12 0.98
C GLN A 156 -25.12 25.66 -0.38
N ALA A 157 -25.55 26.86 -0.77
CA ALA A 157 -25.08 27.50 -1.99
C ALA A 157 -23.57 27.82 -1.92
N LEU A 158 -23.07 28.27 -0.77
CA LEU A 158 -21.64 28.47 -0.54
C LEU A 158 -20.86 27.15 -0.56
N PHE A 159 -21.37 26.10 0.10
CA PHE A 159 -20.79 24.77 0.03
C PHE A 159 -20.65 24.28 -1.43
N ASN A 160 -21.73 24.37 -2.19
CA ASN A 160 -21.75 23.95 -3.60
C ASN A 160 -20.77 24.77 -4.46
N LYS A 161 -20.64 26.07 -4.16
CA LYS A 161 -19.67 26.96 -4.82
C LYS A 161 -18.24 26.50 -4.52
N ALA A 162 -17.90 26.29 -3.25
CA ALA A 162 -16.59 25.81 -2.83
C ALA A 162 -16.28 24.44 -3.46
N HIS A 163 -17.19 23.48 -3.33
CA HIS A 163 -17.08 22.14 -3.91
C HIS A 163 -16.75 22.18 -5.41
N LYS A 164 -17.52 22.99 -6.17
CA LYS A 164 -17.29 23.14 -7.61
C LYS A 164 -15.91 23.72 -7.92
N MET A 165 -15.47 24.75 -7.18
CA MET A 165 -14.20 25.42 -7.41
C MET A 165 -13.02 24.50 -7.07
N MET A 166 -13.06 23.83 -5.94
CA MET A 166 -12.05 22.86 -5.52
C MET A 166 -11.95 21.70 -6.52
N LYS A 167 -13.09 21.13 -6.94
CA LYS A 167 -13.13 20.06 -7.95
C LYS A 167 -12.54 20.50 -9.29
N GLN A 168 -12.86 21.70 -9.77
CA GLN A 168 -12.29 22.24 -11.02
C GLN A 168 -10.77 22.43 -10.92
N ARG A 169 -10.27 22.88 -9.77
CA ARG A 169 -8.84 23.08 -9.49
C ARG A 169 -8.08 21.76 -9.37
N CYS A 170 -8.75 20.73 -8.87
CA CYS A 170 -8.20 19.38 -8.77
C CYS A 170 -8.10 18.69 -10.15
N LEU A 171 -9.16 18.70 -10.94
CA LEU A 171 -9.26 17.98 -12.22
C LEU A 171 -8.58 18.71 -13.40
N THR A 172 -7.42 19.29 -13.15
CA THR A 172 -6.60 19.89 -14.22
C THR A 172 -5.85 18.82 -15.01
N LYS A 173 -5.51 19.10 -16.25
CA LYS A 173 -4.65 18.22 -17.07
C LYS A 173 -3.31 17.94 -16.40
N GLN A 174 -2.77 18.91 -15.66
CA GLN A 174 -1.52 18.77 -14.91
C GLN A 174 -1.64 17.72 -13.81
N ASN A 175 -2.66 17.83 -12.96
CA ASN A 175 -2.87 16.90 -11.85
C ASN A 175 -3.19 15.48 -12.33
N ILE A 176 -3.98 15.35 -13.39
CA ILE A 176 -4.25 14.06 -14.02
C ILE A 176 -2.94 13.43 -14.51
N LYS A 177 -2.08 14.21 -15.18
CA LYS A 177 -0.79 13.73 -15.65
C LYS A 177 0.12 13.27 -14.51
N ILE A 178 0.18 14.03 -13.40
CA ILE A 178 0.94 13.64 -12.21
C ILE A 178 0.40 12.31 -11.64
N ALA A 179 -0.92 12.18 -11.52
CA ALA A 179 -1.54 10.95 -11.04
C ALA A 179 -1.25 9.75 -11.98
N GLU A 180 -1.26 9.95 -13.30
CA GLU A 180 -0.86 8.92 -14.27
C GLU A 180 0.62 8.52 -14.13
N GLU A 181 1.52 9.48 -13.91
CA GLU A 181 2.95 9.23 -13.71
C GLU A 181 3.18 8.43 -12.43
N ASN A 182 2.51 8.81 -11.32
CA ASN A 182 2.55 8.08 -10.06
C ASN A 182 1.98 6.66 -10.20
N ALA A 183 0.89 6.51 -10.97
CA ALA A 183 0.33 5.20 -11.26
C ALA A 183 1.32 4.32 -12.03
N ARG A 184 1.97 4.85 -13.06
CA ARG A 184 2.99 4.12 -13.83
C ARG A 184 4.13 3.65 -12.95
N GLU A 185 4.58 4.52 -12.03
CA GLU A 185 5.65 4.17 -11.10
C GLU A 185 5.22 3.08 -10.12
N GLN A 186 4.06 3.21 -9.49
CA GLN A 186 3.55 2.21 -8.56
C GLN A 186 3.32 0.86 -9.25
N PHE A 187 2.73 0.84 -10.44
CA PHE A 187 2.49 -0.40 -11.17
C PHE A 187 3.79 -1.08 -11.63
N ARG A 188 4.85 -0.32 -11.95
CA ARG A 188 6.18 -0.91 -12.28
C ARG A 188 6.78 -1.65 -11.09
N HIS A 189 6.53 -1.18 -9.87
CA HIS A 189 7.06 -1.76 -8.64
C HIS A 189 6.17 -2.83 -8.00
N LEU A 190 5.04 -3.16 -8.61
CA LEU A 190 4.20 -4.23 -8.08
C LEU A 190 4.95 -5.57 -8.09
N PRO A 191 5.02 -6.30 -6.95
CA PRO A 191 5.74 -7.57 -6.87
C PRO A 191 5.27 -8.61 -7.89
N LEU A 192 4.00 -8.55 -8.27
CA LEU A 192 3.39 -9.42 -9.29
C LEU A 192 3.98 -9.22 -10.69
N LEU A 193 4.48 -8.00 -10.97
CA LEU A 193 5.10 -7.63 -12.24
C LEU A 193 6.63 -7.72 -12.17
N THR A 194 7.20 -7.77 -10.97
CA THR A 194 8.63 -7.69 -10.71
C THR A 194 9.22 -8.93 -10.04
N GLU A 195 8.51 -10.09 -10.04
CA GLU A 195 9.12 -11.33 -9.53
C GLU A 195 10.52 -11.53 -10.14
N PRO A 196 11.56 -11.88 -9.32
CA PRO A 196 12.96 -11.92 -9.77
C PRO A 196 13.21 -12.82 -10.98
N ARG A 197 12.32 -13.79 -11.21
CA ARG A 197 12.38 -14.69 -12.38
C ARG A 197 11.70 -14.12 -13.63
N MET A 198 10.85 -13.08 -13.47
CA MET A 198 10.24 -12.36 -14.58
C MET A 198 10.96 -11.04 -14.88
N ALA A 199 11.62 -10.44 -13.87
CA ALA A 199 12.14 -9.09 -13.94
C ALA A 199 13.40 -8.94 -14.80
N GLN A 200 14.11 -10.03 -15.10
CA GLN A 200 15.41 -9.89 -15.74
C GLN A 200 15.36 -9.33 -17.17
N ASN A 201 14.19 -9.30 -17.86
CA ASN A 201 14.09 -8.72 -19.21
C ASN A 201 12.66 -8.31 -19.63
N LYS A 202 11.67 -8.17 -18.72
CA LYS A 202 10.32 -7.81 -19.15
C LYS A 202 10.08 -6.30 -19.11
N GLN A 203 9.60 -5.77 -20.22
CA GLN A 203 9.16 -4.38 -20.33
C GLN A 203 7.70 -4.27 -19.84
N VAL A 204 7.42 -3.34 -18.92
CA VAL A 204 6.05 -3.04 -18.47
C VAL A 204 5.55 -1.81 -19.23
N VAL A 205 4.47 -1.97 -19.98
CA VAL A 205 3.80 -0.89 -20.70
C VAL A 205 2.46 -0.61 -20.05
N ILE A 206 2.21 0.63 -19.65
CA ILE A 206 0.99 1.04 -18.96
C ILE A 206 0.26 2.08 -19.82
N GLU A 207 -0.99 1.75 -20.16
CA GLU A 207 -1.87 2.56 -20.98
C GLU A 207 -3.11 2.95 -20.16
N PHE A 208 -3.56 4.21 -20.26
CA PHE A 208 -4.82 4.69 -19.71
C PHE A 208 -5.86 4.80 -20.82
N LYS A 209 -7.12 4.45 -20.51
CA LYS A 209 -8.24 4.49 -21.45
C LYS A 209 -9.37 5.33 -20.92
#